data_7fec76d4d80362f9593e25db0a1af178
#
_entry.id   7fec76d4d80362f9593e25db0a1af178
#
_cell.length_a   1.000
_cell.length_b   1.000
_cell.length_c   1.000
_cell.angle_alpha   90.00
_cell.angle_beta   90.00
_cell.angle_gamma   90.00
#
_symmetry.space_group_name_H-M   'P 1'
#
loop_
_entity.id
_entity.type
_entity.pdbx_description
1 polymer ?
#
loop_
_entity_poly.entity_id
_entity_poly.type
_entity_poly.pdbx_seq_one_letter_code
_entity_poly.pdbx_strand_id
1 'polypeptide(L)'
;MTKNQIEHILLYVLMVSALVTGAYFSIVKGQLAKLERINKEKSSIAVELDTAEKRTRSLPELQRNLRKLNETIDEMERSMIQKGDFSDFLELIKRAADKAGMKLKNVRPRMGALDIPWGDSYVERQVQIETSSRYHTIGKWLDNLENEAQFIRVVELKMFSSQDDTGIHPAEMTIGFLVKTK
;
A
#
# COMPACT_ATOMS: atom_id res chain seq x y z
N MET A 1 -20.68 25.02 90.97
CA MET A 1 -21.13 24.52 89.65
C MET A 1 -21.84 23.21 89.87
N THR A 2 -23.10 23.16 89.55
CA THR A 2 -23.91 21.97 89.69
C THR A 2 -23.58 20.94 88.63
N LYS A 3 -23.54 19.67 88.93
CA LYS A 3 -23.16 18.51 88.07
C LYS A 3 -23.82 18.59 86.70
N ASN A 4 -25.10 19.01 86.64
CA ASN A 4 -25.86 19.19 85.43
C ASN A 4 -25.32 20.29 84.48
N GLN A 5 -24.70 21.36 84.99
CA GLN A 5 -24.11 22.42 84.17
C GLN A 5 -22.86 21.95 83.51
N ILE A 6 -22.10 21.09 84.15
CA ILE A 6 -20.83 20.51 83.52
C ILE A 6 -21.22 19.53 82.38
N GLU A 7 -22.28 18.73 82.59
CA GLU A 7 -22.75 17.80 81.54
C GLU A 7 -23.27 18.54 80.30
N HIS A 8 -23.99 19.63 80.44
CA HIS A 8 -24.44 20.45 79.32
C HIS A 8 -23.27 21.14 78.57
N ILE A 9 -22.28 21.63 79.27
CA ILE A 9 -21.12 22.24 78.68
C ILE A 9 -20.31 21.20 77.89
N LEU A 10 -20.15 20.00 78.44
CA LEU A 10 -19.44 18.90 77.82
C LEU A 10 -20.16 18.44 76.53
N LEU A 11 -21.49 18.36 76.57
CA LEU A 11 -22.32 18.02 75.42
C LEU A 11 -22.22 19.07 74.29
N TYR A 12 -22.23 20.37 74.64
CA TYR A 12 -22.03 21.46 73.67
C TYR A 12 -20.64 21.41 73.00
N VAL A 13 -19.58 21.19 73.81
CA VAL A 13 -18.21 21.09 73.28
C VAL A 13 -18.10 19.90 72.30
N LEU A 14 -18.68 18.75 72.59
CA LEU A 14 -18.69 17.57 71.77
C LEU A 14 -19.47 17.80 70.45
N MET A 15 -20.62 18.49 70.53
CA MET A 15 -21.43 18.83 69.36
C MET A 15 -20.68 19.81 68.41
N VAL A 16 -20.05 20.84 68.95
CA VAL A 16 -19.28 21.81 68.18
C VAL A 16 -18.09 21.13 67.57
N SER A 17 -17.35 20.28 68.28
CA SER A 17 -16.21 19.50 67.72
C SER A 17 -16.66 18.60 66.60
N ALA A 18 -17.78 17.92 66.69
CA ALA A 18 -18.31 17.07 65.59
C ALA A 18 -18.70 17.88 64.36
N LEU A 19 -19.29 19.07 64.51
CA LEU A 19 -19.62 19.96 63.40
C LEU A 19 -18.38 20.51 62.71
N VAL A 20 -17.38 20.93 63.46
CA VAL A 20 -16.10 21.44 62.88
C VAL A 20 -15.38 20.34 62.12
N THR A 21 -15.31 19.12 62.68
CA THR A 21 -14.68 17.98 62.04
C THR A 21 -15.40 17.59 60.74
N GLY A 22 -16.74 17.56 60.77
CA GLY A 22 -17.55 17.26 59.60
C GLY A 22 -17.39 18.29 58.48
N ALA A 23 -17.40 19.59 58.83
CA ALA A 23 -17.19 20.66 57.86
C ALA A 23 -15.77 20.61 57.25
N TYR A 24 -14.76 20.41 58.06
CA TYR A 24 -13.35 20.28 57.60
C TYR A 24 -13.19 19.11 56.62
N PHE A 25 -13.76 17.95 56.97
CA PHE A 25 -13.67 16.75 56.13
C PHE A 25 -14.39 16.89 54.80
N SER A 26 -15.53 17.59 54.78
CA SER A 26 -16.29 17.88 53.55
C SER A 26 -15.56 18.82 52.60
N ILE A 27 -14.95 19.88 53.16
CA ILE A 27 -14.17 20.85 52.36
C ILE A 27 -12.91 20.21 51.80
N VAL A 28 -12.15 19.46 52.59
CA VAL A 28 -10.91 18.82 52.21
C VAL A 28 -11.18 17.73 51.13
N LYS A 29 -12.20 16.90 51.30
CA LYS A 29 -12.59 15.92 50.28
C LYS A 29 -12.99 16.59 48.94
N GLY A 30 -13.75 17.69 49.01
CA GLY A 30 -14.14 18.43 47.82
C GLY A 30 -12.94 19.02 47.02
N GLN A 31 -11.95 19.51 47.75
CA GLN A 31 -10.74 20.06 47.17
C GLN A 31 -9.82 18.97 46.58
N LEU A 32 -9.66 17.83 47.29
CA LEU A 32 -8.91 16.68 46.78
C LEU A 32 -9.52 16.09 45.51
N ALA A 33 -10.85 15.96 45.46
CA ALA A 33 -11.54 15.48 44.25
C ALA A 33 -11.36 16.42 43.05
N LYS A 34 -11.35 17.75 43.28
CA LYS A 34 -11.05 18.74 42.23
C LYS A 34 -9.61 18.65 41.75
N LEU A 35 -8.64 18.50 42.66
CA LEU A 35 -7.24 18.33 42.31
C LEU A 35 -7.01 17.05 41.51
N GLU A 36 -7.60 15.95 41.87
CA GLU A 36 -7.54 14.68 41.14
C GLU A 36 -8.11 14.82 39.72
N ARG A 37 -9.25 15.49 39.59
CA ARG A 37 -9.85 15.75 38.28
C ARG A 37 -8.97 16.61 37.37
N ILE A 38 -8.44 17.71 37.94
CA ILE A 38 -7.53 18.60 37.22
C ILE A 38 -6.23 17.87 36.80
N ASN A 39 -5.71 17.00 37.68
CA ASN A 39 -4.52 16.20 37.34
C ASN A 39 -4.80 15.18 36.25
N LYS A 40 -5.97 14.54 36.25
CA LYS A 40 -6.41 13.65 35.18
C LYS A 40 -6.59 14.38 33.85
N GLU A 41 -7.27 15.52 33.86
CA GLU A 41 -7.44 16.36 32.67
C GLU A 41 -6.08 16.84 32.14
N LYS A 42 -5.18 17.27 33.01
CA LYS A 42 -3.82 17.67 32.62
C LYS A 42 -3.01 16.53 32.00
N SER A 43 -3.08 15.33 32.58
CA SER A 43 -2.40 14.15 32.04
C SER A 43 -2.99 13.72 30.69
N SER A 44 -4.31 13.78 30.51
CA SER A 44 -5.00 13.50 29.24
C SER A 44 -4.56 14.47 28.15
N ILE A 45 -4.56 15.76 28.43
CA ILE A 45 -4.13 16.80 27.50
C ILE A 45 -2.64 16.63 27.13
N ALA A 46 -1.80 16.28 28.12
CA ALA A 46 -0.37 16.03 27.86
C ALA A 46 -0.13 14.84 26.89
N VAL A 47 -0.91 13.76 27.06
CA VAL A 47 -0.85 12.60 26.15
C VAL A 47 -1.38 12.95 24.74
N GLU A 48 -2.46 13.71 24.66
CA GLU A 48 -3.00 14.17 23.37
C GLU A 48 -2.01 15.09 22.67
N LEU A 49 -1.35 15.98 23.39
CA LEU A 49 -0.33 16.88 22.85
C LEU A 49 0.89 16.10 22.31
N ASP A 50 1.41 15.15 23.08
CA ASP A 50 2.53 14.29 22.67
C ASP A 50 2.16 13.47 21.42
N THR A 51 0.93 12.95 21.36
CA THR A 51 0.43 12.22 20.20
C THR A 51 0.30 13.13 18.97
N ALA A 52 -0.22 14.33 19.15
CA ALA A 52 -0.34 15.31 18.07
C ALA A 52 1.06 15.76 17.57
N GLU A 53 1.98 15.96 18.48
CA GLU A 53 3.38 16.32 18.14
C GLU A 53 4.08 15.20 17.36
N LYS A 54 3.92 13.95 17.78
CA LYS A 54 4.45 12.77 17.05
C LYS A 54 3.86 12.67 15.65
N ARG A 55 2.54 12.84 15.51
CA ARG A 55 1.88 12.86 14.20
C ARG A 55 2.40 14.00 13.32
N THR A 56 2.57 15.18 13.88
CA THR A 56 3.08 16.35 13.14
C THR A 56 4.53 16.12 12.69
N ARG A 57 5.36 15.50 13.51
CA ARG A 57 6.75 15.17 13.16
C ARG A 57 6.84 14.11 12.05
N SER A 58 5.88 13.18 11.96
CA SER A 58 5.85 12.16 10.90
C SER A 58 5.26 12.67 9.56
N LEU A 59 4.52 13.78 9.56
CA LEU A 59 3.94 14.36 8.34
C LEU A 59 4.95 14.65 7.23
N PRO A 60 6.13 15.28 7.49
CA PRO A 60 7.10 15.55 6.44
C PRO A 60 7.69 14.28 5.82
N GLU A 61 7.86 13.25 6.62
CA GLU A 61 8.35 11.95 6.14
C GLU A 61 7.29 11.27 5.25
N LEU A 62 6.04 11.26 5.69
CA LEU A 62 4.94 10.73 4.90
C LEU A 62 4.77 11.48 3.56
N GLN A 63 4.89 12.82 3.59
CA GLN A 63 4.85 13.63 2.36
C GLN A 63 6.03 13.32 1.43
N ARG A 64 7.23 13.09 1.95
CA ARG A 64 8.39 12.67 1.14
C ARG A 64 8.16 11.30 0.52
N ASN A 65 7.61 10.35 1.29
CA ASN A 65 7.32 9.01 0.79
C ASN A 65 6.25 9.03 -0.29
N LEU A 66 5.18 9.83 -0.11
CA LEU A 66 4.16 10.03 -1.14
C LEU A 66 4.74 10.65 -2.41
N ARG A 67 5.63 11.65 -2.28
CA ARG A 67 6.29 12.27 -3.45
C ARG A 67 7.15 11.26 -4.19
N LYS A 68 8.01 10.51 -3.47
CA LYS A 68 8.83 9.46 -4.07
C LYS A 68 7.98 8.39 -4.76
N LEU A 69 6.88 7.98 -4.13
CA LEU A 69 5.97 7.00 -4.73
C LEU A 69 5.34 7.52 -6.02
N ASN A 70 4.89 8.78 -6.03
CA ASN A 70 4.36 9.41 -7.24
C ASN A 70 5.41 9.54 -8.34
N GLU A 71 6.64 9.95 -8.01
CA GLU A 71 7.75 10.00 -8.95
C GLU A 71 8.03 8.61 -9.56
N THR A 72 8.02 7.57 -8.73
CA THR A 72 8.20 6.18 -9.19
C THR A 72 7.04 5.74 -10.10
N ILE A 73 5.81 6.09 -9.75
CA ILE A 73 4.62 5.81 -10.59
C ILE A 73 4.76 6.53 -11.93
N ASP A 74 5.14 7.80 -11.94
CA ASP A 74 5.32 8.58 -13.17
C ASP A 74 6.44 7.98 -14.06
N GLU A 75 7.53 7.51 -13.47
CA GLU A 75 8.60 6.82 -14.20
C GLU A 75 8.11 5.49 -14.79
N MET A 76 7.39 4.70 -14.00
CA MET A 76 6.79 3.46 -14.47
C MET A 76 5.79 3.70 -15.60
N GLU A 77 4.93 4.72 -15.47
CA GLU A 77 3.96 5.08 -16.50
C GLU A 77 4.61 5.56 -17.80
N ARG A 78 5.75 6.25 -17.74
CA ARG A 78 6.50 6.65 -18.93
C ARG A 78 7.11 5.45 -19.67
N SER A 79 7.41 4.38 -18.96
CA SER A 79 7.93 3.14 -19.53
C SER A 79 6.84 2.20 -20.05
N MET A 80 5.58 2.48 -19.71
CA MET A 80 4.44 1.73 -20.24
C MET A 80 4.13 2.12 -21.68
N ILE A 81 3.62 1.18 -22.42
CA ILE A 81 3.06 1.41 -23.75
C ILE A 81 1.86 2.32 -23.60
N GLN A 82 1.94 3.52 -24.14
CA GLN A 82 0.88 4.52 -24.05
C GLN A 82 -0.34 4.10 -24.89
N LYS A 83 -1.48 4.66 -24.52
CA LYS A 83 -2.81 4.36 -25.04
C LYS A 83 -2.84 4.10 -26.56
N GLY A 84 -3.15 2.89 -26.90
CA GLY A 84 -3.68 2.55 -28.23
C GLY A 84 -2.70 1.99 -29.25
N ASP A 85 -1.40 2.10 -29.05
CA ASP A 85 -0.47 1.65 -30.07
C ASP A 85 -0.01 0.20 -29.86
N PHE A 86 -0.94 -0.70 -30.24
CA PHE A 86 -0.58 -2.09 -30.55
C PHE A 86 0.61 -2.16 -31.53
N SER A 87 0.77 -1.15 -32.39
CA SER A 87 1.88 -0.98 -33.28
C SER A 87 3.23 -0.85 -32.59
N ASP A 88 3.31 -0.05 -31.52
CA ASP A 88 4.53 0.13 -30.73
C ASP A 88 4.93 -1.17 -30.03
N PHE A 89 3.94 -1.90 -29.52
CA PHE A 89 4.17 -3.21 -28.94
C PHE A 89 4.64 -4.23 -29.96
N LEU A 90 4.06 -4.23 -31.16
CA LEU A 90 4.54 -5.07 -32.28
C LEU A 90 5.97 -4.75 -32.68
N GLU A 91 6.32 -3.47 -32.74
CA GLU A 91 7.67 -3.05 -33.05
C GLU A 91 8.67 -3.49 -31.98
N LEU A 92 8.30 -3.38 -30.71
CA LEU A 92 9.11 -3.86 -29.60
C LEU A 92 9.34 -5.38 -29.66
N ILE A 93 8.28 -6.17 -29.91
CA ILE A 93 8.39 -7.62 -30.10
C ILE A 93 9.32 -7.96 -31.28
N LYS A 94 9.19 -7.24 -32.40
CA LYS A 94 10.05 -7.44 -33.57
C LYS A 94 11.50 -7.10 -33.28
N ARG A 95 11.78 -5.97 -32.65
CA ARG A 95 13.15 -5.58 -32.27
C ARG A 95 13.80 -6.61 -31.36
N ALA A 96 13.09 -7.07 -30.34
CA ALA A 96 13.59 -8.11 -29.45
C ALA A 96 13.87 -9.43 -30.20
N ALA A 97 13.01 -9.79 -31.16
CA ALA A 97 13.19 -10.97 -32.01
C ALA A 97 14.41 -10.85 -32.91
N ASP A 98 14.60 -9.72 -33.57
CA ASP A 98 15.75 -9.44 -34.43
C ASP A 98 17.06 -9.50 -33.63
N LYS A 99 17.11 -8.93 -32.43
CA LYS A 99 18.26 -9.01 -31.52
C LYS A 99 18.60 -10.46 -31.12
N ALA A 100 17.57 -11.29 -30.93
CA ALA A 100 17.77 -12.71 -30.65
C ALA A 100 18.06 -13.58 -31.87
N GLY A 101 17.90 -13.05 -33.06
CA GLY A 101 17.99 -13.80 -34.34
C GLY A 101 16.80 -14.73 -34.55
N MET A 102 15.62 -14.39 -33.98
CA MET A 102 14.40 -15.17 -34.07
C MET A 102 13.46 -14.62 -35.15
N LYS A 103 12.94 -15.52 -36.00
CA LYS A 103 11.95 -15.15 -37.02
C LYS A 103 10.54 -15.38 -36.46
N LEU A 104 9.75 -14.33 -36.36
CA LEU A 104 8.31 -14.41 -36.01
C LEU A 104 7.55 -14.84 -37.26
N LYS A 105 6.70 -15.88 -37.13
CA LYS A 105 5.81 -16.34 -38.22
C LYS A 105 4.54 -15.56 -38.27
N ASN A 106 3.93 -15.41 -37.10
CA ASN A 106 2.64 -14.77 -36.95
C ASN A 106 2.56 -14.06 -35.58
N VAL A 107 2.02 -12.85 -35.58
CA VAL A 107 1.75 -12.09 -34.36
C VAL A 107 0.37 -11.47 -34.50
N ARG A 108 -0.54 -11.85 -33.62
CA ARG A 108 -1.93 -11.38 -33.66
C ARG A 108 -2.48 -11.10 -32.29
N PRO A 109 -3.36 -10.11 -32.14
CA PRO A 109 -4.09 -9.91 -30.90
C PRO A 109 -4.89 -11.19 -30.61
N ARG A 110 -4.93 -11.61 -29.36
CA ARG A 110 -5.77 -12.71 -28.93
C ARG A 110 -7.22 -12.21 -28.89
N MET A 111 -7.99 -12.51 -29.96
CA MET A 111 -9.41 -12.18 -30.01
C MET A 111 -10.16 -12.97 -28.94
N GLY A 112 -10.97 -12.29 -28.14
CA GLY A 112 -11.75 -12.90 -27.05
C GLY A 112 -11.03 -12.98 -25.69
N ALA A 113 -9.76 -12.59 -25.58
CA ALA A 113 -9.22 -12.20 -24.29
C ALA A 113 -9.89 -10.87 -23.94
N LEU A 114 -10.83 -10.92 -23.01
CA LEU A 114 -11.39 -9.73 -22.38
C LEU A 114 -10.21 -8.91 -21.87
N ASP A 115 -10.23 -7.62 -22.16
CA ASP A 115 -9.32 -6.68 -21.53
C ASP A 115 -9.43 -6.93 -20.03
N ILE A 116 -8.37 -7.47 -19.42
CA ILE A 116 -8.38 -7.81 -18.00
C ILE A 116 -8.11 -6.51 -17.24
N PRO A 117 -9.09 -5.98 -16.49
CA PRO A 117 -8.89 -4.71 -15.79
C PRO A 117 -7.88 -4.88 -14.66
N TRP A 118 -6.93 -3.95 -14.60
CA TRP A 118 -5.98 -3.79 -13.51
C TRP A 118 -6.26 -2.44 -12.81
N GLY A 119 -7.26 -2.43 -11.92
CA GLY A 119 -7.78 -1.19 -11.35
C GLY A 119 -8.55 -0.35 -12.37
N ASP A 120 -8.67 0.95 -12.09
CA ASP A 120 -9.52 1.87 -12.87
C ASP A 120 -8.84 2.43 -14.13
N SER A 121 -7.52 2.31 -14.24
CA SER A 121 -6.72 3.04 -15.22
C SER A 121 -5.89 2.17 -16.15
N TYR A 122 -5.84 0.86 -15.91
CA TYR A 122 -5.00 -0.07 -16.66
C TYR A 122 -5.78 -1.28 -17.13
N VAL A 123 -5.39 -1.79 -18.30
CA VAL A 123 -5.95 -3.00 -18.90
C VAL A 123 -4.82 -3.88 -19.41
N GLU A 124 -4.88 -5.17 -19.11
CA GLU A 124 -3.99 -6.16 -19.71
C GLU A 124 -4.53 -6.60 -21.05
N ARG A 125 -3.73 -6.45 -22.11
CA ARG A 125 -3.99 -6.99 -23.44
C ARG A 125 -3.09 -8.16 -23.71
N GLN A 126 -3.57 -9.11 -24.53
CA GLN A 126 -2.83 -10.32 -24.84
C GLN A 126 -2.57 -10.44 -26.33
N VAL A 127 -1.38 -10.93 -26.65
CA VAL A 127 -0.92 -11.19 -28.01
C VAL A 127 -0.49 -12.64 -28.11
N GLN A 128 -0.93 -13.31 -29.17
CA GLN A 128 -0.49 -14.63 -29.52
C GLN A 128 0.59 -14.55 -30.60
N ILE A 129 1.70 -15.24 -30.37
CA ILE A 129 2.87 -15.25 -31.20
C ILE A 129 3.18 -16.69 -31.60
N GLU A 130 3.35 -16.92 -32.88
CA GLU A 130 3.77 -18.19 -33.45
C GLU A 130 5.18 -18.05 -34.04
N THR A 131 6.05 -18.95 -33.69
CA THR A 131 7.43 -18.98 -34.18
C THR A 131 7.90 -20.42 -34.39
N SER A 132 9.01 -20.56 -35.07
CA SER A 132 9.81 -21.80 -35.10
C SER A 132 11.25 -21.45 -34.91
N SER A 133 11.84 -21.88 -33.80
CA SER A 133 13.20 -21.53 -33.44
C SER A 133 13.84 -22.56 -32.52
N ARG A 134 15.13 -22.42 -32.26
CA ARG A 134 15.81 -23.21 -31.25
C ARG A 134 15.43 -22.76 -29.85
N TYR A 135 15.44 -23.66 -28.90
CA TYR A 135 15.11 -23.38 -27.52
C TYR A 135 15.87 -22.17 -26.93
N HIS A 136 17.20 -22.13 -27.13
CA HIS A 136 18.03 -21.04 -26.65
C HIS A 136 17.71 -19.69 -27.30
N THR A 137 17.28 -19.69 -28.56
CA THR A 137 16.89 -18.47 -29.27
C THR A 137 15.60 -17.90 -28.69
N ILE A 138 14.62 -18.76 -28.32
CA ILE A 138 13.40 -18.37 -27.66
C ILE A 138 13.70 -17.80 -26.27
N GLY A 139 14.55 -18.47 -25.49
CA GLY A 139 14.97 -17.98 -24.16
C GLY A 139 15.67 -16.63 -24.24
N LYS A 140 16.59 -16.44 -25.20
CA LYS A 140 17.25 -15.16 -25.41
C LYS A 140 16.31 -14.05 -25.85
N TRP A 141 15.30 -14.39 -26.64
CA TRP A 141 14.27 -13.44 -27.02
C TRP A 141 13.41 -13.00 -25.83
N LEU A 142 13.00 -13.93 -24.97
CA LEU A 142 12.27 -13.62 -23.76
C LEU A 142 13.08 -12.72 -22.82
N ASP A 143 14.37 -13.03 -22.62
CA ASP A 143 15.29 -12.21 -21.83
C ASP A 143 15.41 -10.78 -22.40
N ASN A 144 15.57 -10.64 -23.71
CA ASN A 144 15.59 -9.32 -24.35
C ASN A 144 14.25 -8.57 -24.14
N LEU A 145 13.15 -9.28 -24.25
CA LEU A 145 11.82 -8.68 -24.11
C LEU A 145 11.57 -8.19 -22.67
N GLU A 146 11.94 -8.98 -21.67
CA GLU A 146 11.84 -8.63 -20.25
C GLU A 146 12.74 -7.43 -19.89
N ASN A 147 13.90 -7.32 -20.51
CA ASN A 147 14.83 -6.20 -20.27
C ASN A 147 14.42 -4.92 -21.01
N GLU A 148 13.70 -5.01 -22.14
CA GLU A 148 13.29 -3.83 -22.93
C GLU A 148 11.93 -3.26 -22.51
N ALA A 149 11.05 -4.08 -21.95
CA ALA A 149 9.71 -3.68 -21.64
C ALA A 149 9.31 -4.05 -20.21
N GLN A 150 8.96 -3.04 -19.45
CA GLN A 150 8.34 -3.23 -18.15
C GLN A 150 6.86 -3.63 -18.35
N PHE A 151 6.34 -4.44 -17.43
CA PHE A 151 4.93 -4.86 -17.43
C PHE A 151 4.52 -5.80 -18.57
N ILE A 152 5.46 -6.65 -19.01
CA ILE A 152 5.16 -7.78 -19.88
C ILE A 152 5.14 -9.06 -19.06
N ARG A 153 4.20 -9.93 -19.40
CA ARG A 153 4.03 -11.23 -18.76
C ARG A 153 3.85 -12.32 -19.79
N VAL A 154 4.61 -13.40 -19.69
CA VAL A 154 4.35 -14.61 -20.46
C VAL A 154 3.17 -15.34 -19.81
N VAL A 155 2.04 -15.38 -20.49
CA VAL A 155 0.81 -16.03 -20.02
C VAL A 155 0.86 -17.53 -20.32
N GLU A 156 1.33 -17.87 -21.49
CA GLU A 156 1.38 -19.26 -21.95
C GLU A 156 2.56 -19.44 -22.92
N LEU A 157 3.30 -20.54 -22.79
CA LEU A 157 4.33 -20.97 -23.71
C LEU A 157 4.16 -22.45 -24.01
N LYS A 158 3.92 -22.77 -25.27
CA LYS A 158 3.85 -24.13 -25.79
C LYS A 158 4.96 -24.36 -26.79
N MET A 159 5.71 -25.41 -26.61
CA MET A 159 6.72 -25.86 -27.56
C MET A 159 6.39 -27.26 -28.02
N PHE A 160 6.47 -27.45 -29.33
CA PHE A 160 6.14 -28.75 -29.94
C PHE A 160 7.46 -29.41 -30.37
N SER A 161 7.52 -30.71 -30.19
CA SER A 161 8.67 -31.49 -30.68
C SER A 161 8.72 -31.40 -32.19
N SER A 162 9.91 -31.14 -32.74
CA SER A 162 10.16 -31.31 -34.18
C SER A 162 10.45 -32.76 -34.46
N GLN A 163 9.91 -33.27 -35.55
CA GLN A 163 10.29 -34.61 -36.05
C GLN A 163 11.63 -34.63 -36.77
N ASP A 164 12.14 -33.46 -37.16
CA ASP A 164 13.40 -33.27 -37.83
C ASP A 164 14.53 -33.00 -36.83
N ASP A 165 15.70 -33.56 -37.06
CA ASP A 165 16.90 -33.45 -36.21
C ASP A 165 17.56 -32.05 -36.28
N THR A 166 16.81 -31.03 -36.74
CA THR A 166 17.32 -29.67 -36.96
C THR A 166 17.41 -28.84 -35.68
N GLY A 167 16.84 -29.33 -34.57
CA GLY A 167 16.72 -28.59 -33.27
C GLY A 167 15.86 -27.34 -33.34
N ILE A 168 15.04 -27.20 -34.39
CA ILE A 168 14.07 -26.11 -34.55
C ILE A 168 12.72 -26.63 -34.15
N HIS A 169 12.11 -25.98 -33.14
CA HIS A 169 10.85 -26.36 -32.56
C HIS A 169 9.77 -25.32 -32.88
N PRO A 170 8.59 -25.72 -33.34
CA PRO A 170 7.45 -24.83 -33.41
C PRO A 170 7.09 -24.43 -31.96
N ALA A 171 6.77 -23.15 -31.77
CA ALA A 171 6.36 -22.62 -30.49
C ALA A 171 5.20 -21.63 -30.66
N GLU A 172 4.28 -21.70 -29.74
CA GLU A 172 3.18 -20.76 -29.57
C GLU A 172 3.30 -20.10 -28.20
N MET A 173 3.21 -18.79 -28.17
CA MET A 173 3.33 -18.00 -26.94
C MET A 173 2.20 -17.01 -26.86
N THR A 174 1.69 -16.83 -25.63
CA THR A 174 0.77 -15.75 -25.34
C THR A 174 1.45 -14.81 -24.36
N ILE A 175 1.56 -13.55 -24.75
CA ILE A 175 2.17 -12.49 -23.96
C ILE A 175 1.09 -11.50 -23.57
N GLY A 176 0.98 -11.22 -22.26
CA GLY A 176 0.18 -10.14 -21.71
C GLY A 176 1.03 -8.88 -21.50
N PHE A 177 0.47 -7.74 -21.79
CA PHE A 177 1.08 -6.44 -21.52
C PHE A 177 0.05 -5.45 -21.00
N LEU A 178 0.50 -4.57 -20.10
CA LEU A 178 -0.36 -3.55 -19.51
C LEU A 178 -0.41 -2.30 -20.40
N VAL A 179 -1.63 -1.79 -20.57
CA VAL A 179 -1.92 -0.55 -21.30
C VAL A 179 -2.67 0.40 -20.39
N LYS A 180 -2.28 1.65 -20.36
CA LYS A 180 -3.02 2.71 -19.68
C LYS A 180 -4.24 3.10 -20.51
N THR A 181 -5.43 3.09 -19.89
CA THR A 181 -6.72 3.38 -20.57
C THR A 181 -7.11 4.84 -20.52
N LYS A 182 -6.54 5.63 -19.62
CA LYS A 182 -6.79 7.08 -19.46
C LYS A 182 -5.52 7.84 -19.20
#